data_c6b40fc0639915fb424039e8056e4fe7
#
_entry.id   c6b40fc0639915fb424039e8056e4fe7
#
_cell.length_a   1.000
_cell.length_b   1.000
_cell.length_c   1.000
_cell.angle_alpha   90.00
_cell.angle_beta   90.00
_cell.angle_gamma   90.00
#
_symmetry.space_group_name_H-M   'P 1'
#
loop_
_entity.id
_entity.type
_entity.pdbx_description
1 polymer ?
#
loop_
_entity_poly.entity_id
_entity_poly.type
_entity_poly.pdbx_seq_one_letter_code
_entity_poly.pdbx_strand_id
1 'polypeptide(L)'
;MRMRIQVFALLAALFISTEGCSQSTDQVITFTNPLFSSGADPWIIYKDSVYYYTSTSGGNLFISKGRNLDDLKKSERKVIWTPPAGTSYSKQIWAPELHFLNGNWYMYFAADDGKNENHRMYVVENKSPDPLSGTWEFKGKVADRTDKWAIDGSVFEYGGRLWFIWSGWEGDVNGQQNIYLAAMENPWTISGERVLISKPEYPWETFGDLNNPDDVPHVNVNEGPVALQKEGRLFIVYSASGCWTDNYCLGMLTLNGSNPADASSWKKSELPVFTGDKEAGVFAPGHNSFFRSPDGSEDWILYH
;
A
#
# COMPACT_ATOMS: atom_id res chain seq x y z
N MET A 1 -33.62 -93.23 12.54
CA MET A 1 -33.86 -91.93 11.88
C MET A 1 -32.83 -90.98 12.43
N ARG A 2 -31.73 -90.71 11.69
CA ARG A 2 -30.63 -89.89 12.14
C ARG A 2 -30.74 -88.54 11.46
N MET A 3 -30.96 -87.48 12.24
CA MET A 3 -31.07 -86.12 11.81
C MET A 3 -29.65 -85.46 11.74
N ARG A 4 -29.25 -85.04 10.55
CA ARG A 4 -27.99 -84.33 10.34
C ARG A 4 -28.26 -82.87 10.50
N ILE A 5 -27.60 -82.25 11.47
CA ILE A 5 -27.59 -80.73 11.66
C ILE A 5 -26.44 -80.22 10.81
N GLN A 6 -26.75 -79.37 9.83
CA GLN A 6 -25.74 -78.60 9.09
C GLN A 6 -25.52 -77.26 9.84
N VAL A 7 -24.28 -77.02 10.25
CA VAL A 7 -23.83 -75.78 10.84
C VAL A 7 -23.35 -74.92 9.70
N PHE A 8 -24.05 -73.81 9.44
CA PHE A 8 -23.58 -72.76 8.57
C PHE A 8 -22.66 -71.79 9.36
N ALA A 9 -21.37 -71.71 9.02
CA ALA A 9 -20.45 -70.76 9.53
C ALA A 9 -20.59 -69.47 8.69
N LEU A 10 -21.06 -68.40 9.32
CA LEU A 10 -21.09 -67.04 8.73
C LEU A 10 -19.70 -66.38 8.94
N LEU A 11 -18.93 -66.23 7.89
CA LEU A 11 -17.72 -65.38 7.92
C LEU A 11 -18.17 -63.90 7.78
N ALA A 12 -18.09 -63.15 8.88
CA ALA A 12 -18.20 -61.70 8.84
C ALA A 12 -16.82 -61.12 8.49
N ALA A 13 -16.68 -60.56 7.28
CA ALA A 13 -15.53 -59.78 6.89
C ALA A 13 -15.64 -58.40 7.50
N LEU A 14 -14.80 -58.07 8.50
CA LEU A 14 -14.61 -56.72 9.01
C LEU A 14 -13.80 -55.91 7.96
N PHE A 15 -14.46 -55.02 7.25
CA PHE A 15 -13.77 -53.94 6.53
C PHE A 15 -13.33 -52.89 7.55
N ILE A 16 -12.05 -52.85 7.90
CA ILE A 16 -11.44 -51.73 8.61
C ILE A 16 -11.14 -50.68 7.56
N SER A 17 -12.01 -49.67 7.44
CA SER A 17 -11.72 -48.44 6.72
C SER A 17 -10.71 -47.63 7.56
N THR A 18 -9.45 -47.68 7.18
CA THR A 18 -8.48 -46.67 7.66
C THR A 18 -8.81 -45.35 7.02
N GLU A 19 -9.58 -44.51 7.70
CA GLU A 19 -9.62 -43.11 7.39
C GLU A 19 -8.21 -42.54 7.63
N GLY A 20 -7.48 -42.33 6.54
CA GLY A 20 -6.24 -41.61 6.57
C GLY A 20 -6.55 -40.15 7.00
N CYS A 21 -6.34 -39.86 8.27
CA CYS A 21 -6.29 -38.50 8.74
C CYS A 21 -5.13 -37.81 8.00
N SER A 22 -5.46 -37.11 6.91
CA SER A 22 -4.52 -36.20 6.27
C SER A 22 -4.26 -35.07 7.29
N GLN A 23 -3.19 -35.22 8.06
CA GLN A 23 -2.65 -34.07 8.78
C GLN A 23 -2.21 -33.08 7.72
N SER A 24 -2.99 -32.01 7.52
CA SER A 24 -2.48 -30.80 6.91
C SER A 24 -1.35 -30.33 7.82
N THR A 25 -0.13 -30.55 7.41
CA THR A 25 0.99 -29.82 8.01
C THR A 25 0.79 -28.38 7.61
N ASP A 26 0.20 -27.60 8.52
CA ASP A 26 0.22 -26.15 8.40
C ASP A 26 1.69 -25.76 8.30
N GLN A 27 2.15 -25.48 7.08
CA GLN A 27 3.49 -24.98 6.88
C GLN A 27 3.51 -23.57 7.48
N VAL A 28 4.22 -23.41 8.57
CA VAL A 28 4.48 -22.10 9.16
C VAL A 28 5.25 -21.31 8.11
N ILE A 29 4.61 -20.30 7.55
CA ILE A 29 5.24 -19.38 6.60
C ILE A 29 6.13 -18.47 7.41
N THR A 30 7.44 -18.59 7.24
CA THR A 30 8.42 -17.73 7.91
C THR A 30 9.16 -16.89 6.88
N PHE A 31 9.48 -15.67 7.23
CA PHE A 31 10.36 -14.79 6.47
C PHE A 31 11.28 -14.03 7.45
N THR A 32 12.36 -13.48 6.95
CA THR A 32 13.30 -12.69 7.74
C THR A 32 13.42 -11.28 7.19
N ASN A 33 13.42 -10.30 8.08
CA ASN A 33 13.72 -8.91 7.75
C ASN A 33 15.25 -8.69 7.65
N PRO A 34 15.70 -7.77 6.79
CA PRO A 34 14.89 -7.07 5.79
C PRO A 34 14.48 -8.00 4.63
N LEU A 35 13.28 -7.78 4.10
CA LEU A 35 12.82 -8.52 2.90
C LEU A 35 13.68 -8.19 1.68
N PHE A 36 14.00 -6.92 1.49
CA PHE A 36 14.90 -6.41 0.46
C PHE A 36 16.03 -5.59 1.07
N SER A 37 17.19 -5.58 0.44
CA SER A 37 18.34 -4.78 0.89
C SER A 37 18.20 -3.28 0.59
N SER A 38 17.27 -2.92 -0.29
CA SER A 38 16.92 -1.54 -0.65
C SER A 38 15.54 -1.49 -1.29
N GLY A 39 14.86 -0.36 -1.17
CA GLY A 39 13.55 -0.11 -1.77
C GLY A 39 12.83 0.99 -0.99
N ALA A 40 12.84 2.22 -1.53
CA ALA A 40 12.03 3.30 -0.98
C ALA A 40 10.58 3.15 -1.42
N ASP A 41 9.65 3.57 -0.57
CA ASP A 41 8.22 3.63 -0.88
C ASP A 41 7.67 2.29 -1.36
N PRO A 42 7.80 1.22 -0.54
CA PRO A 42 7.49 -0.13 -0.98
C PRO A 42 5.98 -0.37 -1.02
N TRP A 43 5.50 -0.89 -2.14
CA TRP A 43 4.10 -1.30 -2.29
C TRP A 43 3.98 -2.77 -2.65
N ILE A 44 3.04 -3.45 -2.01
CA ILE A 44 2.76 -4.86 -2.27
C ILE A 44 1.25 -5.12 -2.30
N ILE A 45 0.82 -5.95 -3.23
CA ILE A 45 -0.56 -6.46 -3.30
C ILE A 45 -0.51 -7.99 -3.44
N TYR A 46 -1.36 -8.69 -2.70
CA TYR A 46 -1.58 -10.13 -2.85
C TYR A 46 -2.90 -10.36 -3.60
N LYS A 47 -2.82 -10.98 -4.77
CA LYS A 47 -3.98 -11.27 -5.59
C LYS A 47 -3.79 -12.59 -6.35
N ASP A 48 -4.84 -13.41 -6.35
CA ASP A 48 -4.87 -14.70 -7.08
C ASP A 48 -3.63 -15.59 -6.77
N SER A 49 -3.27 -15.67 -5.49
CA SER A 49 -2.12 -16.43 -4.97
C SER A 49 -0.75 -15.94 -5.47
N VAL A 50 -0.65 -14.67 -5.86
CA VAL A 50 0.59 -14.03 -6.31
C VAL A 50 0.78 -12.71 -5.57
N TYR A 51 2.00 -12.48 -5.08
CA TYR A 51 2.46 -11.19 -4.61
C TYR A 51 3.00 -10.37 -5.77
N TYR A 52 2.56 -9.13 -5.89
CA TYR A 52 3.09 -8.14 -6.82
C TYR A 52 3.70 -7.00 -6.02
N TYR A 53 4.93 -6.65 -6.31
CA TYR A 53 5.72 -5.65 -5.60
C TYR A 53 6.22 -4.57 -6.55
N THR A 54 6.22 -3.35 -6.10
CA THR A 54 6.86 -2.20 -6.73
C THR A 54 7.45 -1.28 -5.67
N SER A 55 8.31 -0.36 -6.07
CA SER A 55 8.92 0.67 -5.21
C SER A 55 9.44 1.81 -6.07
N THR A 56 9.84 2.91 -5.48
CA THR A 56 10.48 4.03 -6.19
C THR A 56 11.69 3.58 -6.98
N SER A 57 11.72 3.96 -8.26
CA SER A 57 12.86 3.72 -9.17
C SER A 57 13.46 5.00 -9.74
N GLY A 58 12.75 6.11 -9.62
CA GLY A 58 13.16 7.43 -10.12
C GLY A 58 12.97 7.66 -11.62
N GLY A 59 12.85 6.61 -12.44
CA GLY A 59 12.83 6.77 -13.90
C GLY A 59 11.78 5.96 -14.67
N ASN A 60 11.19 4.95 -14.06
CA ASN A 60 10.20 4.08 -14.68
C ASN A 60 9.30 3.41 -13.64
N LEU A 61 8.27 2.72 -14.11
CA LEU A 61 7.43 1.85 -13.29
C LEU A 61 7.82 0.40 -13.54
N PHE A 62 7.98 -0.38 -12.49
CA PHE A 62 8.29 -1.80 -12.58
C PHE A 62 7.38 -2.63 -11.68
N ILE A 63 7.28 -3.91 -11.96
CA ILE A 63 6.63 -4.90 -11.09
C ILE A 63 7.58 -6.09 -10.94
N SER A 64 7.70 -6.58 -9.71
CA SER A 64 8.23 -7.90 -9.39
C SER A 64 7.08 -8.79 -8.94
N LYS A 65 7.11 -10.12 -9.18
CA LYS A 65 6.08 -11.02 -8.70
C LYS A 65 6.65 -12.33 -8.15
N GLY A 66 5.96 -12.90 -7.15
CA GLY A 66 6.32 -14.17 -6.55
C GLY A 66 5.09 -14.86 -5.95
N ARG A 67 5.12 -16.18 -5.79
CA ARG A 67 4.06 -16.94 -5.13
C ARG A 67 4.13 -16.89 -3.61
N ASN A 68 5.29 -16.56 -3.10
CA ASN A 68 5.58 -16.32 -1.69
C ASN A 68 6.63 -15.21 -1.58
N LEU A 69 6.95 -14.77 -0.36
CA LEU A 69 7.90 -13.67 -0.14
C LEU A 69 9.34 -14.04 -0.55
N ASP A 70 9.73 -15.31 -0.42
CA ASP A 70 11.05 -15.77 -0.85
C ASP A 70 11.22 -15.76 -2.37
N ASP A 71 10.17 -16.15 -3.10
CA ASP A 71 10.15 -16.03 -4.56
C ASP A 71 10.17 -14.57 -4.98
N LEU A 72 9.39 -13.73 -4.30
CA LEU A 72 9.34 -12.29 -4.55
C LEU A 72 10.71 -11.65 -4.36
N LYS A 73 11.42 -11.99 -3.28
CA LYS A 73 12.77 -11.52 -2.96
C LYS A 73 13.80 -11.83 -4.06
N LYS A 74 13.62 -12.94 -4.77
CA LYS A 74 14.50 -13.42 -5.84
C LYS A 74 14.04 -13.01 -7.24
N SER A 75 12.84 -12.43 -7.36
CA SER A 75 12.26 -12.10 -8.64
C SER A 75 12.93 -10.91 -9.30
N GLU A 76 12.99 -10.94 -10.62
CA GLU A 76 13.47 -9.81 -11.40
C GLU A 76 12.43 -8.69 -11.47
N ARG A 77 12.91 -7.45 -11.52
CA ARG A 77 12.10 -6.26 -11.76
C ARG A 77 11.78 -6.20 -13.25
N LYS A 78 10.51 -6.27 -13.62
CA LYS A 78 10.06 -6.05 -14.99
C LYS A 78 9.57 -4.63 -15.14
N VAL A 79 10.25 -3.82 -15.93
CA VAL A 79 9.76 -2.49 -16.31
C VAL A 79 8.49 -2.65 -17.14
N ILE A 80 7.41 -2.04 -16.69
CA ILE A 80 6.09 -2.11 -17.31
C ILE A 80 5.75 -0.84 -18.09
N TRP A 81 6.32 0.30 -17.68
CA TRP A 81 6.08 1.57 -18.33
C TRP A 81 7.23 2.55 -18.06
N THR A 82 7.54 3.35 -19.08
CA THR A 82 8.52 4.44 -19.00
C THR A 82 7.88 5.69 -19.60
N PRO A 83 7.93 6.83 -18.88
CA PRO A 83 7.33 8.05 -19.39
C PRO A 83 8.07 8.56 -20.63
N PRO A 84 7.36 9.17 -21.60
CA PRO A 84 8.00 9.84 -22.72
C PRO A 84 8.90 10.99 -22.24
N ALA A 85 10.11 11.07 -22.80
CA ALA A 85 11.04 12.12 -22.45
C ALA A 85 10.50 13.53 -22.76
N GLY A 86 10.80 14.50 -21.88
CA GLY A 86 10.40 15.90 -22.06
C GLY A 86 8.96 16.21 -21.68
N THR A 87 8.23 15.26 -21.11
CA THR A 87 6.89 15.52 -20.56
C THR A 87 7.00 16.06 -19.12
N SER A 88 5.90 16.66 -18.62
CA SER A 88 5.79 17.15 -17.24
C SER A 88 5.82 16.06 -16.17
N TYR A 89 5.90 14.79 -16.57
CA TYR A 89 5.92 13.61 -15.72
C TYR A 89 7.05 12.63 -16.10
N SER A 90 8.15 13.16 -16.68
CA SER A 90 9.24 12.33 -17.21
C SER A 90 10.39 12.12 -16.23
N LYS A 91 10.34 12.72 -15.04
CA LYS A 91 11.40 12.70 -14.04
C LYS A 91 10.85 12.39 -12.66
N GLN A 92 11.77 12.03 -11.75
CA GLN A 92 11.51 11.84 -10.33
C GLN A 92 10.23 11.03 -10.08
N ILE A 93 10.17 9.82 -10.66
CA ILE A 93 9.05 8.90 -10.50
C ILE A 93 9.14 8.27 -9.12
N TRP A 94 8.21 8.65 -8.23
CA TRP A 94 8.20 8.26 -6.83
C TRP A 94 6.92 7.51 -6.45
N ALA A 95 7.03 6.72 -5.39
CA ALA A 95 5.96 6.04 -4.67
C ALA A 95 4.89 5.40 -5.60
N PRO A 96 5.27 4.46 -6.48
CA PRO A 96 4.29 3.79 -7.31
C PRO A 96 3.45 2.82 -6.47
N GLU A 97 2.12 2.91 -6.63
CA GLU A 97 1.17 2.00 -5.99
C GLU A 97 0.36 1.22 -7.02
N LEU A 98 0.41 -0.10 -6.94
CA LEU A 98 -0.34 -1.01 -7.81
C LEU A 98 -1.67 -1.39 -7.18
N HIS A 99 -2.77 -1.10 -7.87
CA HIS A 99 -4.14 -1.40 -7.45
C HIS A 99 -4.89 -2.21 -8.50
N PHE A 100 -5.82 -3.05 -8.04
CA PHE A 100 -6.74 -3.77 -8.91
C PHE A 100 -8.17 -3.31 -8.61
N LEU A 101 -8.76 -2.55 -9.53
CA LEU A 101 -10.06 -1.91 -9.37
C LEU A 101 -10.95 -2.21 -10.57
N ASN A 102 -12.20 -2.56 -10.34
CA ASN A 102 -13.18 -2.78 -11.42
C ASN A 102 -12.71 -3.72 -12.54
N GLY A 103 -11.87 -4.72 -12.18
CA GLY A 103 -11.37 -5.71 -13.13
C GLY A 103 -10.11 -5.31 -13.91
N ASN A 104 -9.54 -4.12 -13.67
CA ASN A 104 -8.33 -3.61 -14.30
C ASN A 104 -7.24 -3.28 -13.28
N TRP A 105 -6.00 -3.26 -13.75
CA TRP A 105 -4.85 -2.82 -12.98
C TRP A 105 -4.59 -1.33 -13.18
N TYR A 106 -4.28 -0.65 -12.10
CA TYR A 106 -3.89 0.76 -12.09
C TYR A 106 -2.59 0.90 -11.33
N MET A 107 -1.67 1.72 -11.83
CA MET A 107 -0.49 2.11 -11.08
C MET A 107 -0.47 3.63 -10.97
N TYR A 108 -0.63 4.11 -9.73
CA TYR A 108 -0.53 5.52 -9.39
C TYR A 108 0.92 5.82 -9.05
N PHE A 109 1.39 7.01 -9.39
CA PHE A 109 2.76 7.44 -9.11
C PHE A 109 2.85 8.96 -9.10
N ALA A 110 3.79 9.51 -8.34
CA ALA A 110 4.17 10.91 -8.42
C ALA A 110 5.27 11.08 -9.46
N ALA A 111 5.26 12.21 -10.17
CA ALA A 111 6.32 12.56 -11.11
C ALA A 111 6.35 14.08 -11.38
N ASP A 112 7.48 14.55 -11.94
CA ASP A 112 7.69 15.92 -12.35
C ASP A 112 8.49 16.05 -13.66
N ASP A 113 8.91 17.27 -14.01
CA ASP A 113 9.75 17.60 -15.17
C ASP A 113 11.26 17.77 -14.82
N GLY A 114 11.63 17.44 -13.58
CA GLY A 114 12.96 17.65 -13.00
C GLY A 114 12.99 18.80 -11.97
N LYS A 115 11.82 19.35 -11.63
CA LYS A 115 11.67 20.38 -10.60
C LYS A 115 10.66 19.93 -9.58
N ASN A 116 11.08 19.80 -8.33
CA ASN A 116 10.25 19.29 -7.24
C ASN A 116 8.90 20.00 -7.12
N GLU A 117 8.82 21.31 -7.32
CA GLU A 117 7.59 22.08 -7.23
C GLU A 117 6.53 21.70 -8.27
N ASN A 118 6.92 20.97 -9.29
CA ASN A 118 6.03 20.50 -10.36
C ASN A 118 5.49 19.08 -10.14
N HIS A 119 5.81 18.43 -9.02
CA HIS A 119 5.26 17.11 -8.71
C HIS A 119 3.73 17.09 -8.72
N ARG A 120 3.19 16.10 -9.43
CA ARG A 120 1.75 15.76 -9.47
C ARG A 120 1.58 14.26 -9.48
N MET A 121 0.38 13.82 -9.12
CA MET A 121 0.00 12.42 -9.23
C MET A 121 -0.46 12.08 -10.65
N TYR A 122 -0.07 10.91 -11.12
CA TYR A 122 -0.44 10.35 -12.41
C TYR A 122 -0.85 8.90 -12.27
N VAL A 123 -1.51 8.35 -13.30
CA VAL A 123 -1.93 6.96 -13.31
C VAL A 123 -1.84 6.35 -14.71
N VAL A 124 -1.44 5.07 -14.74
CA VAL A 124 -1.49 4.20 -15.90
C VAL A 124 -2.44 3.02 -15.65
N GLU A 125 -3.13 2.54 -16.68
CA GLU A 125 -4.09 1.43 -16.65
C GLU A 125 -3.59 0.24 -17.48
N ASN A 126 -3.82 -0.98 -17.00
CA ASN A 126 -3.65 -2.21 -17.76
C ASN A 126 -4.89 -3.11 -17.62
N LYS A 127 -5.48 -3.50 -18.76
CA LYS A 127 -6.70 -4.33 -18.83
C LYS A 127 -6.43 -5.83 -18.92
N SER A 128 -5.17 -6.23 -18.93
CA SER A 128 -4.80 -7.65 -18.97
C SER A 128 -5.00 -8.31 -17.60
N PRO A 129 -5.36 -9.58 -17.53
CA PRO A 129 -5.47 -10.31 -16.27
C PRO A 129 -4.16 -10.33 -15.45
N ASP A 130 -3.01 -10.46 -16.12
CA ASP A 130 -1.67 -10.38 -15.51
C ASP A 130 -1.08 -8.99 -15.79
N PRO A 131 -0.73 -8.19 -14.76
CA PRO A 131 -0.18 -6.84 -14.93
C PRO A 131 1.20 -6.83 -15.59
N LEU A 132 1.87 -7.99 -15.68
CA LEU A 132 3.14 -8.15 -16.39
C LEU A 132 2.95 -8.46 -17.89
N SER A 133 1.72 -8.59 -18.33
CA SER A 133 1.36 -8.76 -19.76
C SER A 133 0.50 -7.61 -20.26
N GLY A 134 0.30 -7.53 -21.59
CA GLY A 134 -0.48 -6.47 -22.20
C GLY A 134 0.21 -5.11 -22.21
N THR A 135 -0.57 -4.06 -22.35
CA THR A 135 -0.10 -2.68 -22.50
C THR A 135 -0.60 -1.82 -21.35
N TRP A 136 0.27 -1.02 -20.79
CA TRP A 136 -0.07 0.03 -19.83
C TRP A 136 -0.38 1.33 -20.58
N GLU A 137 -1.59 1.84 -20.40
CA GLU A 137 -2.10 3.06 -21.01
C GLU A 137 -2.03 4.22 -20.02
N PHE A 138 -1.41 5.33 -20.41
CA PHE A 138 -1.41 6.55 -19.59
C PHE A 138 -2.79 7.18 -19.58
N LYS A 139 -3.38 7.35 -18.38
CA LYS A 139 -4.72 7.93 -18.19
C LYS A 139 -4.68 9.41 -17.87
N GLY A 140 -3.53 9.94 -17.50
CA GLY A 140 -3.36 11.35 -17.22
C GLY A 140 -3.02 11.65 -15.77
N LYS A 141 -3.14 12.94 -15.45
CA LYS A 141 -2.91 13.48 -14.12
C LYS A 141 -4.14 13.24 -13.24
N VAL A 142 -3.89 12.83 -11.98
CA VAL A 142 -4.91 12.71 -10.93
C VAL A 142 -4.78 13.91 -10.01
N ALA A 143 -5.62 14.91 -10.18
CA ALA A 143 -5.59 16.13 -9.39
C ALA A 143 -7.01 16.64 -9.14
N ASP A 144 -7.17 17.34 -8.02
CA ASP A 144 -8.35 18.17 -7.78
C ASP A 144 -8.25 19.49 -8.58
N ARG A 145 -9.29 20.30 -8.54
CA ARG A 145 -9.33 21.57 -9.30
C ARG A 145 -8.26 22.58 -8.92
N THR A 146 -7.61 22.43 -7.74
CA THR A 146 -6.55 23.36 -7.28
C THR A 146 -5.20 23.08 -7.92
N ASP A 147 -5.01 21.85 -8.41
CA ASP A 147 -3.81 21.37 -9.10
C ASP A 147 -2.50 21.73 -8.36
N LYS A 148 -2.48 21.52 -7.06
CA LYS A 148 -1.30 21.79 -6.23
C LYS A 148 -0.33 20.62 -6.25
N TRP A 149 0.85 20.82 -5.72
CA TRP A 149 1.85 19.79 -5.49
C TRP A 149 1.26 18.58 -4.76
N ALA A 150 1.55 17.40 -5.25
CA ALA A 150 0.99 16.15 -4.75
C ALA A 150 1.93 14.98 -4.99
N ILE A 151 2.12 14.15 -3.95
CA ILE A 151 2.86 12.88 -3.98
C ILE A 151 2.10 11.80 -3.20
N ASP A 152 2.56 10.55 -3.28
CA ASP A 152 2.11 9.42 -2.45
C ASP A 152 0.59 9.20 -2.50
N GLY A 153 0.05 9.27 -3.70
CA GLY A 153 -1.38 9.13 -3.88
C GLY A 153 -1.83 7.69 -3.89
N SER A 154 -2.74 7.33 -2.97
CA SER A 154 -3.35 6.02 -2.81
C SER A 154 -4.85 6.06 -3.08
N VAL A 155 -5.41 4.94 -3.53
CA VAL A 155 -6.84 4.81 -3.80
C VAL A 155 -7.45 3.70 -2.95
N PHE A 156 -8.67 3.93 -2.47
CA PHE A 156 -9.43 2.93 -1.73
C PHE A 156 -10.93 3.04 -1.96
N GLU A 157 -11.65 1.95 -1.72
CA GLU A 157 -13.11 1.92 -1.73
C GLU A 157 -13.66 2.02 -0.31
N TYR A 158 -14.62 2.90 -0.08
CA TYR A 158 -15.35 2.97 1.18
C TYR A 158 -16.75 3.52 0.96
N GLY A 159 -17.76 2.89 1.59
CA GLY A 159 -19.14 3.29 1.44
C GLY A 159 -19.67 3.20 0.00
N GLY A 160 -19.15 2.27 -0.82
CA GLY A 160 -19.53 2.10 -2.22
C GLY A 160 -19.00 3.19 -3.16
N ARG A 161 -17.98 3.91 -2.75
CA ARG A 161 -17.31 4.98 -3.51
C ARG A 161 -15.81 4.76 -3.53
N LEU A 162 -15.16 5.23 -4.62
CA LEU A 162 -13.72 5.41 -4.70
C LEU A 162 -13.31 6.73 -4.04
N TRP A 163 -12.22 6.67 -3.31
CA TRP A 163 -11.57 7.80 -2.65
C TRP A 163 -10.10 7.83 -3.04
N PHE A 164 -9.58 9.03 -3.27
CA PHE A 164 -8.16 9.27 -3.46
C PHE A 164 -7.61 10.05 -2.26
N ILE A 165 -6.48 9.60 -1.74
CA ILE A 165 -5.79 10.21 -0.61
C ILE A 165 -4.34 10.45 -1.01
N TRP A 166 -3.76 11.58 -0.61
CA TRP A 166 -2.39 11.94 -1.02
C TRP A 166 -1.73 12.90 -0.05
N SER A 167 -0.40 13.00 -0.13
CA SER A 167 0.38 14.06 0.50
C SER A 167 0.44 15.26 -0.43
N GLY A 168 0.21 16.46 0.08
CA GLY A 168 0.17 17.68 -0.73
C GLY A 168 0.46 18.97 0.01
N TRP A 169 0.81 20.01 -0.75
CA TRP A 169 0.95 21.36 -0.20
C TRP A 169 -0.41 22.07 -0.17
N GLU A 170 -0.56 22.96 0.81
CA GLU A 170 -1.74 23.83 0.88
C GLU A 170 -1.74 24.84 -0.27
N GLY A 171 -0.60 25.48 -0.51
CA GLY A 171 -0.38 26.48 -1.55
C GLY A 171 0.72 26.04 -2.54
N ASP A 172 1.61 26.98 -2.85
CA ASP A 172 2.69 26.80 -3.82
C ASP A 172 4.08 26.85 -3.16
N VAL A 173 4.13 26.83 -1.83
CA VAL A 173 5.37 26.93 -1.04
C VAL A 173 5.64 25.60 -0.35
N ASN A 174 6.86 25.11 -0.51
CA ASN A 174 7.35 23.94 0.20
C ASN A 174 7.67 24.30 1.66
N GLY A 175 6.89 23.84 2.59
CA GLY A 175 7.08 24.08 4.01
C GLY A 175 6.31 23.11 4.88
N GLN A 176 5.23 22.57 4.34
CA GLN A 176 4.41 21.60 5.03
C GLN A 176 3.71 20.68 4.04
N GLN A 177 3.81 19.38 4.28
CA GLN A 177 3.08 18.34 3.58
C GLN A 177 1.90 17.90 4.45
N ASN A 178 0.71 17.95 3.89
CA ASN A 178 -0.54 17.62 4.55
C ASN A 178 -1.21 16.43 3.85
N ILE A 179 -2.05 15.69 4.57
CA ILE A 179 -2.87 14.65 3.98
C ILE A 179 -4.21 15.22 3.53
N TYR A 180 -4.47 15.09 2.24
CA TYR A 180 -5.73 15.43 1.59
C TYR A 180 -6.47 14.19 1.11
N LEU A 181 -7.78 14.31 1.02
CA LEU A 181 -8.67 13.26 0.53
C LEU A 181 -9.73 13.88 -0.38
N ALA A 182 -10.12 13.16 -1.43
CA ALA A 182 -11.23 13.55 -2.29
C ALA A 182 -11.98 12.31 -2.83
N ALA A 183 -13.27 12.48 -3.14
CA ALA A 183 -14.04 11.47 -3.83
C ALA A 183 -13.61 11.36 -5.30
N MET A 184 -13.70 10.16 -5.87
CA MET A 184 -13.41 9.92 -7.28
C MET A 184 -14.68 9.54 -8.04
N GLU A 185 -14.75 9.94 -9.31
CA GLU A 185 -15.75 9.52 -10.27
C GLU A 185 -15.38 8.17 -10.89
N ASN A 186 -14.11 7.98 -11.17
CA ASN A 186 -13.51 6.79 -11.74
C ASN A 186 -12.04 6.71 -11.30
N PRO A 187 -11.28 5.64 -11.59
CA PRO A 187 -9.91 5.47 -11.08
C PRO A 187 -8.88 6.54 -11.48
N TRP A 188 -9.21 7.49 -12.33
CA TRP A 188 -8.29 8.56 -12.76
C TRP A 188 -8.88 9.97 -12.67
N THR A 189 -10.11 10.12 -12.14
CA THR A 189 -10.79 11.43 -12.07
C THR A 189 -11.29 11.72 -10.66
N ILE A 190 -10.75 12.76 -10.04
CA ILE A 190 -11.29 13.31 -8.79
C ILE A 190 -12.58 14.08 -9.10
N SER A 191 -13.66 13.80 -8.37
CA SER A 191 -15.00 14.39 -8.59
C SER A 191 -15.38 15.46 -7.58
N GLY A 192 -14.55 15.72 -6.59
CA GLY A 192 -14.84 16.66 -5.51
C GLY A 192 -13.70 17.62 -5.26
N GLU A 193 -13.92 18.47 -4.25
CA GLU A 193 -12.85 19.29 -3.69
C GLU A 193 -11.99 18.43 -2.75
N ARG A 194 -10.72 18.76 -2.63
CA ARG A 194 -9.86 18.17 -1.63
C ARG A 194 -10.28 18.57 -0.22
N VAL A 195 -10.26 17.61 0.67
CA VAL A 195 -10.50 17.80 2.11
C VAL A 195 -9.21 17.58 2.85
N LEU A 196 -8.77 18.56 3.65
CA LEU A 196 -7.64 18.41 4.55
C LEU A 196 -8.06 17.52 5.73
N ILE A 197 -7.45 16.35 5.90
CA ILE A 197 -7.75 15.43 6.99
C ILE A 197 -6.61 15.26 8.00
N SER A 198 -5.38 15.64 7.65
CA SER A 198 -4.24 15.72 8.58
C SER A 198 -3.25 16.78 8.14
N LYS A 199 -2.64 17.43 9.12
CA LYS A 199 -1.44 18.24 8.98
C LYS A 199 -0.51 17.94 10.15
N PRO A 200 0.82 18.14 10.03
CA PRO A 200 1.73 18.00 11.16
C PRO A 200 1.33 18.95 12.32
N GLU A 201 1.00 18.38 13.47
CA GLU A 201 0.52 19.10 14.65
C GLU A 201 1.28 18.72 15.91
N TYR A 202 1.64 17.43 16.04
CA TYR A 202 2.34 16.95 17.20
C TYR A 202 3.87 17.10 17.06
N PRO A 203 4.62 17.25 18.16
CA PRO A 203 6.08 17.37 18.10
C PRO A 203 6.77 16.24 17.33
N TRP A 204 6.23 15.02 17.41
CA TRP A 204 6.77 13.86 16.68
C TRP A 204 6.51 13.88 15.16
N GLU A 205 5.70 14.80 14.66
CA GLU A 205 5.41 14.98 13.23
C GLU A 205 6.27 16.09 12.58
N THR A 206 7.08 16.80 13.37
CA THR A 206 7.70 18.07 12.90
C THR A 206 9.21 17.99 12.70
N PHE A 207 9.79 16.79 12.70
CA PHE A 207 11.20 16.63 12.36
C PHE A 207 11.35 16.60 10.82
N GLY A 208 11.81 17.72 10.24
CA GLY A 208 11.91 17.90 8.80
C GLY A 208 13.30 18.26 8.33
N ASP A 209 13.72 19.51 8.48
CA ASP A 209 15.04 19.95 8.04
C ASP A 209 16.08 19.83 9.16
N LEU A 210 16.93 18.80 9.06
CA LEU A 210 18.06 18.58 9.98
C LEU A 210 19.39 19.18 9.45
N ASN A 211 19.47 19.51 8.16
CA ASN A 211 20.70 19.93 7.55
C ASN A 211 20.94 21.43 7.77
N ASN A 212 19.87 22.18 7.86
CA ASN A 212 19.92 23.63 8.12
C ASN A 212 18.68 24.07 8.92
N PRO A 213 18.73 24.04 10.25
CA PRO A 213 17.60 24.43 11.11
C PRO A 213 17.21 25.91 10.97
N ASP A 214 18.08 26.73 10.37
CA ASP A 214 17.83 28.14 10.11
C ASP A 214 17.20 28.40 8.74
N ASP A 215 17.11 27.38 7.86
CA ASP A 215 16.45 27.51 6.56
C ASP A 215 14.93 27.60 6.70
N VAL A 216 14.36 28.53 5.95
CA VAL A 216 12.92 28.75 5.88
C VAL A 216 12.47 28.52 4.44
N PRO A 217 11.45 27.68 4.25
CA PRO A 217 10.60 27.03 5.24
C PRO A 217 11.18 25.72 5.74
N HIS A 218 11.03 25.43 7.04
CA HIS A 218 11.21 24.07 7.57
C HIS A 218 10.12 23.18 7.02
N VAL A 219 10.48 21.96 6.63
CA VAL A 219 9.52 21.02 6.04
C VAL A 219 8.96 20.12 7.15
N ASN A 220 7.71 20.31 7.49
CA ASN A 220 6.96 19.37 8.34
C ASN A 220 6.20 18.39 7.44
N VAL A 221 6.26 17.11 7.75
CA VAL A 221 5.82 16.07 6.82
C VAL A 221 4.77 15.17 7.43
N ASN A 222 3.61 15.09 6.74
CA ASN A 222 2.71 13.94 6.74
C ASN A 222 2.65 13.43 5.29
N GLU A 223 3.08 12.17 5.06
CA GLU A 223 3.17 11.58 3.71
C GLU A 223 2.82 10.09 3.72
N GLY A 224 2.87 9.42 2.55
CA GLY A 224 2.64 7.99 2.42
C GLY A 224 1.31 7.49 3.01
N PRO A 225 0.16 8.18 2.81
CA PRO A 225 -1.09 7.79 3.44
C PRO A 225 -1.68 6.53 2.80
N VAL A 226 -2.01 5.52 3.60
CA VAL A 226 -2.63 4.27 3.15
C VAL A 226 -3.88 3.96 3.96
N ALA A 227 -4.96 3.58 3.28
CA ALA A 227 -6.18 3.16 3.94
C ALA A 227 -6.08 1.73 4.48
N LEU A 228 -6.49 1.53 5.73
CA LEU A 228 -6.65 0.22 6.35
C LEU A 228 -8.10 0.06 6.79
N GLN A 229 -8.76 -1.00 6.32
CA GLN A 229 -10.11 -1.34 6.73
C GLN A 229 -10.11 -2.61 7.57
N LYS A 230 -10.58 -2.50 8.80
CA LYS A 230 -10.64 -3.62 9.74
C LYS A 230 -11.93 -3.56 10.56
N GLU A 231 -12.66 -4.68 10.60
CA GLU A 231 -13.88 -4.82 11.41
C GLU A 231 -14.92 -3.71 11.15
N GLY A 232 -15.10 -3.33 9.89
CA GLY A 232 -16.03 -2.29 9.46
C GLY A 232 -15.58 -0.86 9.76
N ARG A 233 -14.38 -0.66 10.28
CA ARG A 233 -13.77 0.65 10.56
C ARG A 233 -12.79 1.02 9.46
N LEU A 234 -12.68 2.32 9.21
CA LEU A 234 -11.68 2.89 8.30
C LEU A 234 -10.62 3.66 9.08
N PHE A 235 -9.37 3.35 8.79
CA PHE A 235 -8.19 4.03 9.28
C PHE A 235 -7.38 4.54 8.10
N ILE A 236 -6.67 5.66 8.29
CA ILE A 236 -5.59 6.08 7.41
C ILE A 236 -4.31 6.04 8.23
N VAL A 237 -3.38 5.22 7.80
CA VAL A 237 -2.02 5.18 8.35
C VAL A 237 -1.14 6.01 7.45
N TYR A 238 -0.33 6.89 8.02
CA TYR A 238 0.50 7.84 7.28
C TYR A 238 1.86 7.95 7.94
N SER A 239 2.85 8.37 7.19
CA SER A 239 4.18 8.66 7.69
C SER A 239 4.29 10.09 8.17
N ALA A 240 5.06 10.29 9.22
CA ALA A 240 5.29 11.60 9.81
C ALA A 240 6.77 11.85 10.05
N SER A 241 7.13 13.13 10.04
CA SER A 241 8.51 13.63 9.98
C SER A 241 9.18 13.34 8.63
N GLY A 242 10.37 13.88 8.38
CA GLY A 242 11.08 13.65 7.12
C GLY A 242 11.69 12.24 7.09
N CYS A 243 11.54 11.53 5.96
CA CYS A 243 12.11 10.18 5.76
C CYS A 243 13.66 10.15 5.84
N TRP A 244 14.30 11.30 5.78
CA TRP A 244 15.75 11.49 5.96
C TRP A 244 16.17 11.70 7.42
N THR A 245 15.22 11.58 8.38
CA THR A 245 15.47 11.75 9.80
C THR A 245 15.34 10.44 10.56
N ASP A 246 16.00 10.32 11.71
CA ASP A 246 15.84 9.17 12.60
C ASP A 246 14.45 9.13 13.30
N ASN A 247 13.63 10.15 13.09
CA ASN A 247 12.31 10.31 13.72
C ASN A 247 11.15 9.92 12.78
N TYR A 248 11.42 9.43 11.59
CA TYR A 248 10.39 8.94 10.69
C TYR A 248 9.59 7.83 11.36
N CYS A 249 8.27 7.93 11.33
CA CYS A 249 7.38 7.02 12.06
C CYS A 249 5.98 7.03 11.44
N LEU A 250 5.10 6.13 11.90
CA LEU A 250 3.72 6.08 11.43
C LEU A 250 2.76 6.72 12.44
N GLY A 251 1.88 7.59 11.92
CA GLY A 251 0.68 8.08 12.58
C GLY A 251 -0.58 7.39 12.06
N MET A 252 -1.72 7.62 12.72
CA MET A 252 -2.98 7.03 12.32
C MET A 252 -4.14 8.00 12.52
N LEU A 253 -5.02 8.07 11.53
CA LEU A 253 -6.33 8.69 11.61
C LEU A 253 -7.39 7.61 11.68
N THR A 254 -8.40 7.79 12.54
CA THR A 254 -9.57 6.93 12.64
C THR A 254 -10.81 7.69 12.19
N LEU A 255 -11.58 7.12 11.26
CA LEU A 255 -12.86 7.68 10.88
C LEU A 255 -13.92 7.36 11.95
N ASN A 256 -14.43 8.38 12.63
CA ASN A 256 -15.52 8.29 13.64
C ASN A 256 -16.88 8.64 13.05
N GLY A 257 -17.09 8.38 11.78
CA GLY A 257 -18.33 8.64 11.06
C GLY A 257 -18.45 7.72 9.85
N SER A 258 -19.33 8.06 8.94
CA SER A 258 -19.54 7.30 7.69
C SER A 258 -19.09 8.04 6.43
N ASN A 259 -18.73 9.32 6.55
CA ASN A 259 -18.36 10.16 5.42
C ASN A 259 -16.88 10.57 5.51
N PRO A 260 -15.98 10.00 4.71
CA PRO A 260 -14.57 10.37 4.70
C PRO A 260 -14.32 11.84 4.33
N ALA A 261 -15.23 12.49 3.61
CA ALA A 261 -15.11 13.91 3.25
C ALA A 261 -15.50 14.88 4.40
N ASP A 262 -15.92 14.38 5.54
CA ASP A 262 -16.12 15.19 6.74
C ASP A 262 -14.82 15.23 7.55
N ALA A 263 -14.05 16.30 7.43
CA ALA A 263 -12.77 16.46 8.15
C ALA A 263 -12.92 16.32 9.67
N SER A 264 -14.07 16.75 10.24
CA SER A 264 -14.31 16.66 11.68
C SER A 264 -14.53 15.25 12.20
N SER A 265 -14.83 14.31 11.30
CA SER A 265 -14.99 12.90 11.61
C SER A 265 -13.67 12.13 11.76
N TRP A 266 -12.55 12.73 11.39
CA TRP A 266 -11.25 12.10 11.55
C TRP A 266 -10.62 12.41 12.91
N LYS A 267 -10.22 11.37 13.62
CA LYS A 267 -9.49 11.50 14.88
C LYS A 267 -8.06 11.01 14.69
N LYS A 268 -7.11 11.91 14.91
CA LYS A 268 -5.68 11.61 14.89
C LYS A 268 -5.24 10.95 16.20
N SER A 269 -4.35 9.96 16.13
CA SER A 269 -3.66 9.41 17.30
C SER A 269 -2.70 10.45 17.89
N GLU A 270 -2.71 10.59 19.22
CA GLU A 270 -1.84 11.56 19.91
C GLU A 270 -0.37 11.14 19.92
N LEU A 271 -0.12 9.84 19.81
CA LEU A 271 1.20 9.24 19.72
C LEU A 271 1.36 8.49 18.42
N PRO A 272 2.58 8.30 17.91
CA PRO A 272 2.83 7.47 16.75
C PRO A 272 2.37 6.03 17.04
N VAL A 273 1.90 5.34 16.01
CA VAL A 273 1.43 3.94 16.12
C VAL A 273 2.51 2.92 15.78
N PHE A 274 3.58 3.36 15.11
CA PHE A 274 4.74 2.54 14.81
C PHE A 274 6.00 3.40 14.74
N THR A 275 7.02 3.05 15.50
CA THR A 275 8.28 3.79 15.63
C THR A 275 9.47 2.86 15.52
N GLY A 276 10.66 3.43 15.44
CA GLY A 276 11.92 2.68 15.49
C GLY A 276 12.07 1.91 16.79
N ASP A 277 12.62 0.71 16.67
CA ASP A 277 13.08 -0.14 17.78
C ASP A 277 14.47 -0.69 17.39
N LYS A 278 15.51 -0.09 17.96
CA LYS A 278 16.90 -0.45 17.64
C LYS A 278 17.25 -1.88 18.07
N GLU A 279 16.64 -2.39 19.13
CA GLU A 279 16.87 -3.75 19.61
C GLU A 279 16.25 -4.78 18.68
N ALA A 280 15.09 -4.45 18.10
CA ALA A 280 14.43 -5.25 17.06
C ALA A 280 15.00 -5.02 15.64
N GLY A 281 15.98 -4.11 15.47
CA GLY A 281 16.55 -3.77 14.17
C GLY A 281 15.64 -2.95 13.28
N VAL A 282 14.69 -2.20 13.85
CA VAL A 282 13.78 -1.31 13.13
C VAL A 282 14.26 0.13 13.30
N PHE A 283 14.57 0.79 12.19
CA PHE A 283 15.13 2.13 12.17
C PHE A 283 14.24 3.06 11.36
N ALA A 284 13.69 4.11 12.00
CA ALA A 284 12.90 5.16 11.34
C ALA A 284 11.89 4.60 10.31
N PRO A 285 10.94 3.71 10.73
CA PRO A 285 10.05 3.02 9.81
C PRO A 285 8.96 3.94 9.28
N GLY A 286 8.70 3.87 7.98
CA GLY A 286 7.62 4.63 7.37
C GLY A 286 7.27 4.18 5.96
N HIS A 287 6.43 4.96 5.29
CA HIS A 287 5.92 4.75 3.93
C HIS A 287 5.48 3.29 3.71
N ASN A 288 4.45 2.91 4.42
CA ASN A 288 4.01 1.53 4.51
C ASN A 288 2.95 1.15 3.46
N SER A 289 2.86 -0.13 3.18
CA SER A 289 1.70 -0.76 2.56
C SER A 289 1.18 -1.93 3.40
N PHE A 290 -0.11 -2.27 3.26
CA PHE A 290 -0.72 -3.40 3.94
C PHE A 290 -1.11 -4.48 2.96
N PHE A 291 -0.93 -5.74 3.36
CA PHE A 291 -1.33 -6.88 2.57
C PHE A 291 -1.68 -8.07 3.47
N ARG A 292 -2.35 -9.06 2.89
CA ARG A 292 -2.78 -10.25 3.62
C ARG A 292 -1.76 -11.38 3.52
N SER A 293 -1.67 -12.18 4.59
CA SER A 293 -1.04 -13.50 4.52
C SER A 293 -1.73 -14.38 3.47
N PRO A 294 -1.05 -15.42 2.92
CA PRO A 294 -1.63 -16.27 1.87
C PRO A 294 -2.92 -16.96 2.26
N ASP A 295 -3.11 -17.30 3.54
CA ASP A 295 -4.32 -17.91 4.10
C ASP A 295 -5.39 -16.86 4.50
N GLY A 296 -5.05 -15.56 4.39
CA GLY A 296 -5.92 -14.44 4.74
C GLY A 296 -6.15 -14.26 6.24
N SER A 297 -5.40 -14.96 7.11
CA SER A 297 -5.59 -14.89 8.57
C SER A 297 -4.93 -13.67 9.22
N GLU A 298 -3.86 -13.14 8.61
CA GLU A 298 -3.06 -12.04 9.13
C GLU A 298 -3.04 -10.84 8.20
N ASP A 299 -3.02 -9.65 8.77
CA ASP A 299 -2.68 -8.40 8.08
C ASP A 299 -1.20 -8.12 8.29
N TRP A 300 -0.45 -8.01 7.21
CA TRP A 300 0.98 -7.73 7.22
C TRP A 300 1.25 -6.29 6.77
N ILE A 301 2.33 -5.73 7.30
CA ILE A 301 2.84 -4.40 6.95
C ILE A 301 4.19 -4.53 6.25
N LEU A 302 4.34 -3.87 5.12
CA LEU A 302 5.61 -3.64 4.45
C LEU A 302 5.95 -2.15 4.60
N TYR A 303 7.21 -1.83 4.94
CA TYR A 303 7.68 -0.46 5.17
C TYR A 303 9.17 -0.33 4.80
N HIS A 304 9.63 0.87 4.61
CA HIS A 304 11.06 1.15 4.57
C HIS A 304 11.57 1.89 5.78
#